data_4afdd23479dbea727379478a908f665b
#
_entry.id   4afdd23479dbea727379478a908f665b
#
_cell.length_a   1.000
_cell.length_b   1.000
_cell.length_c   1.000
_cell.angle_alpha   90.00
_cell.angle_beta   90.00
_cell.angle_gamma   90.00
#
_symmetry.space_group_name_H-M   'P 1'
#
loop_
_entity.id
_entity.type
_entity.pdbx_description
1 polymer ?
#
loop_
_entity_poly.entity_id
_entity_poly.type
_entity_poly.pdbx_seq_one_letter_code
_entity_poly.pdbx_strand_id
1 'polypeptide(L)'
;DEAKTTRKAFENVFLTPMPKDTVDVTVELRNNRKEVIAAFTHTVSPGDILIKRIGFNDVTPYITLQHAADTTKCINIAYVAEGYMPEEMETFINDARTANDAIFAHEPFASMKDRFNVIAVKSPSKDSGTSIPSKGIWKRTALV
;
A
#
# COMPACT_ATOMS: atom_id res chain seq x y z
N ASP A 1 20.46 12.93 9.31
CA ASP A 1 21.47 12.80 8.24
C ASP A 1 22.24 11.48 8.28
N GLU A 2 21.58 10.40 8.65
CA GLU A 2 22.15 9.04 8.73
C GLU A 2 22.77 8.59 7.38
N ALA A 3 22.14 8.99 6.27
CA ALA A 3 22.64 8.67 4.93
C ALA A 3 24.03 9.25 4.60
N LYS A 4 24.50 10.26 5.34
CA LYS A 4 25.83 10.85 5.16
C LYS A 4 26.92 10.13 5.93
N THR A 5 26.56 9.37 6.95
CA THR A 5 27.52 8.78 7.90
C THR A 5 27.50 7.25 7.91
N THR A 6 26.45 6.63 7.42
CA THR A 6 26.27 5.18 7.48
C THR A 6 26.10 4.59 6.09
N ARG A 7 26.97 3.65 5.70
CA ARG A 7 26.77 2.86 4.48
C ARG A 7 25.74 1.78 4.76
N LYS A 8 24.66 1.77 3.97
CA LYS A 8 23.63 0.73 4.01
C LYS A 8 23.52 0.08 2.64
N ALA A 9 23.42 -1.24 2.62
CA ALA A 9 23.06 -2.00 1.42
C ALA A 9 21.57 -2.35 1.50
N PHE A 10 20.88 -2.18 0.40
CA PHE A 10 19.50 -2.59 0.23
C PHE A 10 19.49 -3.71 -0.82
N GLU A 11 19.10 -4.90 -0.41
CA GLU A 11 18.96 -6.03 -1.35
C GLU A 11 17.77 -5.78 -2.27
N ASN A 12 17.94 -6.10 -3.55
CA ASN A 12 16.89 -5.99 -4.58
C ASN A 12 16.29 -4.59 -4.77
N VAL A 13 17.04 -3.53 -4.44
CA VAL A 13 16.59 -2.14 -4.60
C VAL A 13 17.55 -1.36 -5.48
N PHE A 14 17.03 -0.65 -6.46
CA PHE A 14 17.76 0.29 -7.29
C PHE A 14 17.28 1.71 -6.99
N LEU A 15 18.20 2.62 -6.74
CA LEU A 15 17.92 4.03 -6.53
C LEU A 15 18.21 4.80 -7.81
N THR A 16 17.22 5.50 -8.32
CA THR A 16 17.35 6.40 -9.47
C THR A 16 16.86 7.79 -9.10
N PRO A 17 17.37 8.85 -9.71
CA PRO A 17 16.79 10.18 -9.57
C PRO A 17 15.32 10.16 -10.03
N MET A 18 14.46 10.91 -9.33
CA MET A 18 13.04 11.04 -9.73
C MET A 18 12.97 11.73 -11.09
N PRO A 19 12.36 11.11 -12.11
CA PRO A 19 12.21 11.74 -13.42
C PRO A 19 11.18 12.89 -13.36
N LYS A 20 11.30 13.85 -14.26
CA LYS A 20 10.31 14.94 -14.39
C LYS A 20 9.07 14.48 -15.16
N ASP A 21 9.27 13.63 -16.15
CA ASP A 21 8.23 13.08 -17.03
C ASP A 21 8.27 11.55 -16.98
N THR A 22 7.29 10.90 -17.62
CA THR A 22 7.27 9.44 -17.74
C THR A 22 8.47 8.97 -18.55
N VAL A 23 9.26 8.05 -18.00
CA VAL A 23 10.47 7.49 -18.62
C VAL A 23 10.51 5.98 -18.45
N ASP A 24 11.22 5.32 -19.35
CA ASP A 24 11.55 3.92 -19.24
C ASP A 24 12.92 3.76 -18.55
N VAL A 25 12.92 3.05 -17.44
CA VAL A 25 14.15 2.67 -16.71
C VAL A 25 14.50 1.24 -17.05
N THR A 26 15.65 1.03 -17.69
CA THR A 26 16.13 -0.31 -18.04
C THR A 26 17.26 -0.72 -17.10
N VAL A 27 17.11 -1.87 -16.46
CA VAL A 27 18.14 -2.52 -15.65
C VAL A 27 18.73 -3.66 -16.47
N GLU A 28 20.05 -3.62 -16.69
CA GLU A 28 20.76 -4.64 -17.44
C GLU A 28 21.71 -5.42 -16.53
N LEU A 29 21.66 -6.73 -16.60
CA LEU A 29 22.66 -7.61 -16.05
C LEU A 29 23.70 -7.89 -17.13
N ARG A 30 24.97 -7.56 -16.87
CA ARG A 30 26.08 -7.74 -17.81
C ARG A 30 27.10 -8.72 -17.27
N ASN A 31 27.69 -9.53 -18.14
CA ASN A 31 28.80 -10.39 -17.78
C ASN A 31 30.13 -9.61 -17.68
N ASN A 32 31.22 -10.32 -17.35
CA ASN A 32 32.57 -9.74 -17.25
C ASN A 32 33.16 -9.20 -18.59
N ARG A 33 32.52 -9.54 -19.72
CA ARG A 33 32.84 -9.01 -21.06
C ARG A 33 31.95 -7.85 -21.46
N LYS A 34 31.11 -7.35 -20.52
CA LYS A 34 30.12 -6.27 -20.73
C LYS A 34 28.98 -6.62 -21.69
N GLU A 35 28.79 -7.90 -22.04
CA GLU A 35 27.68 -8.34 -22.84
C GLU A 35 26.41 -8.41 -21.96
N VAL A 36 25.28 -7.93 -22.50
CA VAL A 36 23.99 -7.99 -21.77
C VAL A 36 23.49 -9.42 -21.80
N ILE A 37 23.32 -10.02 -20.62
CA ILE A 37 22.81 -11.38 -20.45
C ILE A 37 21.34 -11.41 -20.03
N ALA A 38 20.85 -10.33 -19.43
CA ALA A 38 19.44 -10.11 -19.13
C ALA A 38 19.15 -8.61 -19.05
N ALA A 39 17.94 -8.23 -19.40
CA ALA A 39 17.46 -6.86 -19.26
C ALA A 39 16.01 -6.84 -18.84
N PHE A 40 15.64 -5.85 -18.03
CA PHE A 40 14.27 -5.58 -17.62
C PHE A 40 14.00 -4.10 -17.74
N THR A 41 12.91 -3.72 -18.39
CA THR A 41 12.49 -2.32 -18.54
C THR A 41 11.21 -2.09 -17.75
N HIS A 42 11.20 -1.00 -16.97
CA HIS A 42 10.04 -0.55 -16.19
C HIS A 42 9.74 0.91 -16.51
N THR A 43 8.49 1.19 -16.85
CA THR A 43 8.04 2.56 -17.08
C THR A 43 7.73 3.23 -15.75
N VAL A 44 8.40 4.34 -15.47
CA VAL A 44 8.20 5.15 -14.25
C VAL A 44 7.49 6.44 -14.62
N SER A 45 6.32 6.67 -14.03
CA SER A 45 5.58 7.92 -14.15
C SER A 45 5.59 8.66 -12.80
N PRO A 46 6.03 9.92 -12.73
CA PRO A 46 6.06 10.69 -11.48
C PRO A 46 4.69 10.88 -10.82
N GLY A 47 3.61 10.76 -11.60
CA GLY A 47 2.23 10.85 -11.13
C GLY A 47 1.62 9.51 -10.73
N ASP A 48 2.40 8.42 -10.68
CA ASP A 48 1.86 7.11 -10.31
C ASP A 48 1.40 7.10 -8.85
N ILE A 49 0.17 6.61 -8.62
CA ILE A 49 -0.46 6.55 -7.30
C ILE A 49 0.29 5.65 -6.30
N LEU A 50 1.12 4.72 -6.79
CA LEU A 50 1.91 3.82 -5.96
C LEU A 50 3.23 4.44 -5.50
N ILE A 51 3.65 5.59 -6.06
CA ILE A 51 4.86 6.28 -5.62
C ILE A 51 4.62 6.91 -4.25
N LYS A 52 5.42 6.49 -3.27
CA LYS A 52 5.41 7.09 -1.92
C LYS A 52 6.51 8.15 -1.84
N ARG A 53 6.13 9.37 -1.49
CA ARG A 53 7.06 10.48 -1.25
C ARG A 53 7.51 10.47 0.20
N ILE A 54 8.78 10.15 0.43
CA ILE A 54 9.35 10.12 1.78
C ILE A 54 9.67 11.57 2.21
N GLY A 55 9.35 11.90 3.46
CA GLY A 55 9.62 13.23 4.05
C GLY A 55 8.47 14.23 3.95
N PHE A 56 7.35 13.85 3.37
CA PHE A 56 6.09 14.58 3.43
C PHE A 56 5.17 13.93 4.46
N ASN A 57 4.57 14.73 5.33
CA ASN A 57 3.59 14.26 6.32
C ASN A 57 2.19 14.11 5.69
N ASP A 58 2.11 13.57 4.50
CA ASP A 58 0.83 13.29 3.86
C ASP A 58 0.19 12.08 4.54
N VAL A 59 -0.82 12.35 5.34
CA VAL A 59 -1.65 11.29 5.92
C VAL A 59 -2.51 10.69 4.81
N THR A 60 -2.39 9.37 4.59
CA THR A 60 -3.28 8.67 3.66
C THR A 60 -4.74 8.90 4.08
N PRO A 61 -5.62 9.35 3.18
CA PRO A 61 -7.01 9.63 3.51
C PRO A 61 -7.71 8.43 4.15
N TYR A 62 -8.44 8.66 5.21
CA TYR A 62 -9.21 7.62 5.90
C TYR A 62 -10.56 8.15 6.36
N ILE A 63 -11.47 7.24 6.67
CA ILE A 63 -12.72 7.55 7.37
C ILE A 63 -12.80 6.73 8.66
N THR A 64 -13.43 7.29 9.67
CA THR A 64 -13.73 6.57 10.91
C THR A 64 -15.05 5.84 10.76
N LEU A 65 -15.04 4.54 11.01
CA LEU A 65 -16.22 3.67 11.00
C LEU A 65 -16.84 3.57 12.39
N GLN A 66 -15.98 3.59 13.43
CA GLN A 66 -16.39 3.44 14.83
C GLN A 66 -15.40 4.15 15.75
N HIS A 67 -15.92 4.79 16.79
CA HIS A 67 -15.14 5.42 17.86
C HIS A 67 -15.21 4.58 19.14
N ALA A 68 -14.06 4.42 19.80
CA ALA A 68 -14.03 3.89 21.15
C ALA A 68 -14.53 4.94 22.15
N ALA A 69 -15.10 4.48 23.28
CA ALA A 69 -15.50 5.36 24.36
C ALA A 69 -14.31 6.03 25.07
N ASP A 70 -13.20 5.32 25.19
CA ASP A 70 -11.92 5.83 25.73
C ASP A 70 -10.79 5.59 24.71
N THR A 71 -10.35 6.65 24.05
CA THR A 71 -9.29 6.58 23.03
C THR A 71 -7.89 6.33 23.60
N THR A 72 -7.71 6.46 24.93
CA THR A 72 -6.42 6.22 25.58
C THR A 72 -6.17 4.75 25.89
N LYS A 73 -7.24 3.93 25.89
CA LYS A 73 -7.23 2.50 26.25
C LYS A 73 -8.02 1.66 25.26
N CYS A 74 -8.03 2.04 24.00
CA CYS A 74 -8.77 1.33 22.97
C CYS A 74 -7.88 0.41 22.13
N ILE A 75 -8.54 -0.52 21.46
CA ILE A 75 -7.94 -1.33 20.39
C ILE A 75 -8.24 -0.63 19.07
N ASN A 76 -7.19 -0.40 18.28
CA ASN A 76 -7.35 0.22 16.96
C ASN A 76 -7.37 -0.87 15.87
N ILE A 77 -8.38 -0.81 15.00
CA ILE A 77 -8.50 -1.64 13.81
C ILE A 77 -8.45 -0.72 12.59
N ALA A 78 -7.66 -1.08 11.59
CA ALA A 78 -7.62 -0.40 10.31
C ALA A 78 -7.97 -1.38 9.18
N TYR A 79 -9.03 -1.08 8.44
CA TYR A 79 -9.26 -1.68 7.13
C TYR A 79 -8.46 -0.90 6.10
N VAL A 80 -7.70 -1.59 5.25
CA VAL A 80 -6.87 -0.96 4.22
C VAL A 80 -7.37 -1.38 2.85
N ALA A 81 -7.51 -0.42 1.94
CA ALA A 81 -8.02 -0.66 0.59
C ALA A 81 -6.96 -1.35 -0.29
N GLU A 82 -6.81 -2.67 -0.13
CA GLU A 82 -5.94 -3.49 -0.96
C GLU A 82 -6.71 -4.05 -2.15
N GLY A 83 -6.21 -3.80 -3.37
CA GLY A 83 -6.85 -4.29 -4.60
C GLY A 83 -8.11 -3.53 -5.05
N TYR A 84 -8.36 -2.35 -4.50
CA TYR A 84 -9.38 -1.43 -4.96
C TYR A 84 -8.73 -0.27 -5.72
N MET A 85 -9.22 0.02 -6.94
CA MET A 85 -8.78 1.17 -7.72
C MET A 85 -9.35 2.48 -7.16
N PRO A 86 -8.85 3.66 -7.57
CA PRO A 86 -9.36 4.96 -7.09
C PRO A 86 -10.87 5.11 -7.23
N GLU A 87 -11.44 4.66 -8.34
CA GLU A 87 -12.88 4.70 -8.62
C GLU A 87 -13.71 3.68 -7.81
N GLU A 88 -13.06 2.69 -7.20
CA GLU A 88 -13.69 1.67 -6.37
C GLU A 88 -13.68 2.01 -4.87
N MET A 89 -13.23 3.21 -4.48
CA MET A 89 -13.09 3.59 -3.07
C MET A 89 -14.43 3.61 -2.31
N GLU A 90 -15.55 3.94 -2.98
CA GLU A 90 -16.87 3.87 -2.34
C GLU A 90 -17.30 2.41 -2.09
N THR A 91 -16.97 1.51 -3.02
CA THR A 91 -17.20 0.06 -2.84
C THR A 91 -16.39 -0.44 -1.65
N PHE A 92 -15.10 -0.11 -1.58
CA PHE A 92 -14.25 -0.43 -0.43
C PHE A 92 -14.84 0.03 0.90
N ILE A 93 -15.33 1.27 0.97
CA ILE A 93 -15.92 1.81 2.20
C ILE A 93 -17.16 1.02 2.61
N ASN A 94 -18.01 0.64 1.67
CA ASN A 94 -19.20 -0.16 1.94
C ASN A 94 -18.85 -1.58 2.40
N ASP A 95 -17.84 -2.19 1.77
CA ASP A 95 -17.33 -3.51 2.17
C ASP A 95 -16.70 -3.46 3.57
N ALA A 96 -15.92 -2.42 3.88
CA ALA A 96 -15.34 -2.21 5.21
C ALA A 96 -16.42 -2.02 6.28
N ARG A 97 -17.52 -1.30 5.99
CA ARG A 97 -18.67 -1.18 6.90
C ARG A 97 -19.35 -2.52 7.13
N THR A 98 -19.61 -3.27 6.05
CA THR A 98 -20.22 -4.59 6.13
C THR A 98 -19.37 -5.55 6.96
N ALA A 99 -18.06 -5.56 6.75
CA ALA A 99 -17.13 -6.37 7.53
C ALA A 99 -17.10 -5.95 9.01
N ASN A 100 -17.10 -4.64 9.28
CA ASN A 100 -17.14 -4.10 10.63
C ASN A 100 -18.43 -4.52 11.36
N ASP A 101 -19.58 -4.37 10.71
CA ASP A 101 -20.87 -4.75 11.28
C ASP A 101 -20.93 -6.27 11.55
N ALA A 102 -20.38 -7.08 10.66
CA ALA A 102 -20.30 -8.53 10.85
C ALA A 102 -19.43 -8.91 12.06
N ILE A 103 -18.28 -8.27 12.26
CA ILE A 103 -17.43 -8.53 13.44
C ILE A 103 -18.17 -8.19 14.74
N PHE A 104 -18.77 -7.01 14.80
CA PHE A 104 -19.43 -6.52 16.00
C PHE A 104 -20.88 -7.01 16.19
N ALA A 105 -21.36 -7.90 15.31
CA ALA A 105 -22.59 -8.66 15.51
C ALA A 105 -22.41 -9.90 16.41
N HIS A 106 -21.16 -10.32 16.66
CA HIS A 106 -20.86 -11.56 17.37
C HIS A 106 -20.10 -11.31 18.66
N GLU A 107 -20.36 -12.14 19.69
CA GLU A 107 -19.58 -12.15 20.92
C GLU A 107 -18.19 -12.77 20.69
N PRO A 108 -17.16 -12.26 21.38
CA PRO A 108 -17.17 -11.26 22.46
C PRO A 108 -17.11 -9.79 21.95
N PHE A 109 -17.05 -9.56 20.66
CA PHE A 109 -16.87 -8.21 20.09
C PHE A 109 -18.09 -7.32 20.30
N ALA A 110 -19.28 -7.89 20.26
CA ALA A 110 -20.52 -7.15 20.44
C ALA A 110 -20.58 -6.44 21.80
N SER A 111 -20.28 -7.15 22.88
CA SER A 111 -20.26 -6.61 24.24
C SER A 111 -19.08 -5.68 24.55
N MET A 112 -18.01 -5.73 23.72
CA MET A 112 -16.83 -4.89 23.88
C MET A 112 -16.72 -3.81 22.80
N LYS A 113 -17.77 -3.56 22.05
CA LYS A 113 -17.77 -2.66 20.89
C LYS A 113 -17.19 -1.27 21.21
N ASP A 114 -17.49 -0.73 22.37
CA ASP A 114 -17.04 0.56 22.87
C ASP A 114 -15.52 0.64 23.16
N ARG A 115 -14.83 -0.49 23.14
CA ARG A 115 -13.36 -0.56 23.28
C ARG A 115 -12.59 -0.46 21.98
N PHE A 116 -13.29 -0.44 20.84
CA PHE A 116 -12.65 -0.46 19.54
C PHE A 116 -12.79 0.88 18.83
N ASN A 117 -11.68 1.36 18.32
CA ASN A 117 -11.61 2.46 17.36
C ASN A 117 -11.31 1.85 15.98
N VAL A 118 -12.17 2.12 15.00
CA VAL A 118 -12.07 1.48 13.68
C VAL A 118 -12.03 2.52 12.59
N ILE A 119 -11.04 2.42 11.71
CA ILE A 119 -10.88 3.29 10.55
C ILE A 119 -10.82 2.49 9.25
N ALA A 120 -11.21 3.11 8.14
CA ALA A 120 -11.03 2.60 6.80
C ALA A 120 -10.07 3.53 6.04
N VAL A 121 -8.92 3.01 5.66
CA VAL A 121 -7.81 3.75 5.02
C VAL A 121 -7.94 3.62 3.51
N LYS A 122 -8.09 4.75 2.82
CA LYS A 122 -8.22 4.85 1.37
C LYS A 122 -6.84 4.77 0.71
N SER A 123 -6.32 3.56 0.52
CA SER A 123 -5.04 3.29 -0.14
C SER A 123 -5.30 2.65 -1.50
N PRO A 124 -5.52 3.44 -2.57
CA PRO A 124 -5.92 2.89 -3.87
C PRO A 124 -4.80 2.09 -4.51
N SER A 125 -5.19 1.01 -5.16
CA SER A 125 -4.36 0.16 -5.99
C SER A 125 -4.43 0.58 -7.46
N LYS A 126 -3.43 0.17 -8.24
CA LYS A 126 -3.40 0.44 -9.68
C LYS A 126 -4.25 -0.55 -10.47
N ASP A 127 -4.34 -1.78 -9.98
CA ASP A 127 -5.14 -2.86 -10.55
C ASP A 127 -6.20 -3.31 -9.55
N SER A 128 -7.40 -3.61 -10.04
CA SER A 128 -8.48 -4.20 -9.21
C SER A 128 -8.21 -5.66 -8.91
N GLY A 129 -8.52 -6.09 -7.69
CA GLY A 129 -8.34 -7.46 -7.20
C GLY A 129 -6.95 -7.74 -6.65
N THR A 130 -6.72 -8.99 -6.27
CA THR A 130 -5.48 -9.45 -5.61
C THR A 130 -4.66 -10.35 -6.51
N SER A 131 -3.36 -10.44 -6.25
CA SER A 131 -2.45 -11.38 -6.91
C SER A 131 -2.80 -12.80 -6.52
N ILE A 132 -2.75 -13.73 -7.50
CA ILE A 132 -2.94 -15.16 -7.30
C ILE A 132 -1.73 -15.87 -7.92
N PRO A 133 -0.61 -15.96 -7.18
CA PRO A 133 0.65 -16.52 -7.71
C PRO A 133 0.50 -17.95 -8.26
N SER A 134 -0.35 -18.76 -7.64
CA SER A 134 -0.63 -20.15 -8.10
C SER A 134 -1.26 -20.22 -9.49
N LYS A 135 -1.86 -19.12 -9.97
CA LYS A 135 -2.45 -18.99 -11.31
C LYS A 135 -1.63 -18.09 -12.24
N GLY A 136 -0.45 -17.63 -11.81
CA GLY A 136 0.38 -16.68 -12.56
C GLY A 136 -0.26 -15.28 -12.71
N ILE A 137 -1.24 -14.95 -11.87
CA ILE A 137 -1.91 -13.64 -11.91
C ILE A 137 -1.20 -12.70 -10.93
N TRP A 138 -0.69 -11.60 -11.46
CA TRP A 138 -0.02 -10.55 -10.70
C TRP A 138 -0.77 -9.23 -10.84
N LYS A 139 -1.01 -8.56 -9.73
CA LYS A 139 -1.71 -7.28 -9.63
C LYS A 139 -0.81 -6.25 -8.95
N ARG A 140 -0.84 -5.03 -9.45
CA ARG A 140 -0.11 -3.91 -8.85
C ARG A 140 -1.00 -3.27 -7.81
N THR A 141 -0.82 -3.68 -6.57
CA THR A 141 -1.64 -3.23 -5.45
C THR A 141 -0.86 -2.27 -4.55
N ALA A 142 -1.55 -1.64 -3.59
CA ALA A 142 -0.96 -0.60 -2.75
C ALA A 142 0.08 -1.14 -1.76
N LEU A 143 0.01 -2.43 -1.41
CA LEU A 143 0.84 -3.05 -0.37
C LEU A 143 1.85 -4.08 -0.90
N VAL A 144 1.84 -4.37 -2.21
CA VAL A 144 2.72 -5.38 -2.85
C VAL A 144 3.47 -4.76 -3.99
#